data_02f215eddd42d51e8327f259334043ac
#
_entry.id   02f215eddd42d51e8327f259334043ac
#
_cell.length_a   1.000
_cell.length_b   1.000
_cell.length_c   1.000
_cell.angle_alpha   90.00
_cell.angle_beta   90.00
_cell.angle_gamma   90.00
#
_symmetry.space_group_name_H-M   'P 1'
#
loop_
_entity.id
_entity.type
_entity.pdbx_description
1 polymer ?
#
loop_
_entity_poly.entity_id
_entity_poly.type
_entity_poly.pdbx_seq_one_letter_code
_entity_poly.pdbx_strand_id
1 'polypeptide(L)'
;MKHNGHNTYFYTLYKLLLAFGSLEAMQILFHVANRHIFRPDGFGEWAGIIWGNIVFGLATVCTVLLPFIILMLLPLKARWKRWYRIVTETLYLLPWLVVLVAKGADSAYFQYTYRMLSNEIFTYLGNSGPMDKLIPHFMVNYWYAWVFGILIIIGFLIFNHHIKLAPRNQYTVMRNEWIGLGSGLLIAWFLLRGGFGGFIQLTDAANYCQPKNIPVVSNSGYNILRTLFQPQLVAHEYMSQEEADELFNPEFNPHADDLPLPVIDSSTVDTLPQRPRNIVLIIVESLGQEYMGCYNKTPGADTRTPFLDSMARHSVLYQGRANGKRSIEGITAILTGIPTLMNVPFVNCTYRNDSIAGIPTVLKRHGYHTAFFHGSHNGVMDFDKVCQRIGFDEYLGLNEFKAEGKSKEKDFDNVWGVYDEPFLQYVVRHTSTFKEPFLTTVFTVTSHDPFPLPEQYKGRFHEGKHPILKCVEYTDNALRKFFDEAKKQPWFENTLFIITADHSGPGLSPEYLDYDGSYRIPIIVYNPDPKYSIGHENMLIIQQTDILPSIISEENFDDHVIAFGDKSFRPRGWQVYFGNDFFCMVSNSPFELNKHDITILCGKQEIGTPENIRFLKAVVQQYFKRVMNNQLIVK
;
A
#
# COMPACT_ATOMS: atom_id res chain seq x y z
N MET A 1 26.46 -46.95 -24.06
CA MET A 1 25.53 -46.14 -23.23
C MET A 1 24.44 -45.59 -24.15
N LYS A 2 23.17 -46.01 -24.00
CA LYS A 2 22.06 -45.46 -24.76
C LYS A 2 21.93 -43.98 -24.36
N HIS A 3 22.13 -43.07 -25.31
CA HIS A 3 21.87 -41.64 -25.08
C HIS A 3 20.38 -41.42 -24.90
N ASN A 4 19.91 -41.35 -23.64
CA ASN A 4 18.55 -41.01 -23.27
C ASN A 4 18.31 -39.49 -23.41
N GLY A 5 18.34 -38.96 -24.65
CA GLY A 5 17.99 -37.58 -24.92
C GLY A 5 16.63 -37.50 -25.62
N HIS A 6 15.94 -36.37 -25.45
CA HIS A 6 14.65 -36.10 -26.07
C HIS A 6 14.82 -35.39 -27.40
N ASN A 7 13.89 -35.58 -28.34
CA ASN A 7 13.84 -34.78 -29.56
C ASN A 7 13.55 -33.29 -29.21
N THR A 8 13.79 -32.38 -30.13
CA THR A 8 13.68 -30.93 -29.89
C THR A 8 12.33 -30.51 -29.31
N TYR A 9 11.22 -31.10 -29.76
CA TYR A 9 9.88 -30.76 -29.30
C TYR A 9 9.64 -31.23 -27.87
N PHE A 10 9.93 -32.48 -27.56
CA PHE A 10 9.82 -33.02 -26.20
C PHE A 10 10.83 -32.37 -25.25
N TYR A 11 12.03 -32.04 -25.70
CA TYR A 11 12.98 -31.28 -24.91
C TYR A 11 12.40 -29.92 -24.51
N THR A 12 11.88 -29.16 -25.50
CA THR A 12 11.28 -27.87 -25.25
C THR A 12 10.06 -28.00 -24.34
N LEU A 13 9.18 -28.95 -24.62
CA LEU A 13 7.97 -29.20 -23.80
C LEU A 13 8.33 -29.53 -22.35
N TYR A 14 9.28 -30.44 -22.11
CA TYR A 14 9.68 -30.79 -20.72
C TYR A 14 10.32 -29.61 -19.98
N LYS A 15 11.08 -28.78 -20.68
CA LYS A 15 11.61 -27.52 -20.11
C LYS A 15 10.47 -26.58 -19.70
N LEU A 16 9.47 -26.38 -20.56
CA LEU A 16 8.31 -25.52 -20.26
C LEU A 16 7.44 -26.09 -19.14
N LEU A 17 7.21 -27.41 -19.12
CA LEU A 17 6.49 -28.09 -18.04
C LEU A 17 7.23 -27.99 -16.71
N LEU A 18 8.56 -28.11 -16.72
CA LEU A 18 9.37 -27.92 -15.51
C LEU A 18 9.31 -26.48 -15.01
N ALA A 19 9.40 -25.51 -15.92
CA ALA A 19 9.21 -24.11 -15.58
C ALA A 19 7.83 -23.87 -14.96
N PHE A 20 6.75 -24.31 -15.61
CA PHE A 20 5.39 -24.19 -15.09
C PHE A 20 5.26 -24.85 -13.70
N GLY A 21 5.67 -26.09 -13.54
CA GLY A 21 5.58 -26.81 -12.26
C GLY A 21 6.35 -26.12 -11.13
N SER A 22 7.53 -25.52 -11.43
CA SER A 22 8.29 -24.76 -10.44
C SER A 22 7.59 -23.45 -10.04
N LEU A 23 6.91 -22.78 -10.96
CA LEU A 23 6.12 -21.59 -10.66
C LEU A 23 4.90 -21.94 -9.80
N GLU A 24 4.19 -23.03 -10.13
CA GLU A 24 3.05 -23.49 -9.33
C GLU A 24 3.47 -23.90 -7.91
N ALA A 25 4.65 -24.51 -7.75
CA ALA A 25 5.18 -24.80 -6.43
C ALA A 25 5.47 -23.52 -5.62
N MET A 26 6.00 -22.46 -6.26
CA MET A 26 6.17 -21.16 -5.63
C MET A 26 4.82 -20.49 -5.32
N GLN A 27 3.80 -20.67 -6.18
CA GLN A 27 2.46 -20.13 -5.94
C GLN A 27 1.79 -20.82 -4.73
N ILE A 28 1.97 -22.12 -4.59
CA ILE A 28 1.51 -22.86 -3.40
C ILE A 28 2.22 -22.34 -2.15
N LEU A 29 3.54 -22.12 -2.21
CA LEU A 29 4.30 -21.55 -1.11
C LEU A 29 3.76 -20.17 -0.72
N PHE A 30 3.53 -19.29 -1.70
CA PHE A 30 2.93 -17.98 -1.49
C PHE A 30 1.56 -18.07 -0.80
N HIS A 31 0.69 -18.97 -1.29
CA HIS A 31 -0.63 -19.16 -0.70
C HIS A 31 -0.56 -19.68 0.74
N VAL A 32 0.29 -20.69 0.99
CA VAL A 32 0.46 -21.25 2.35
C VAL A 32 1.01 -20.21 3.32
N ALA A 33 1.99 -19.42 2.89
CA ALA A 33 2.58 -18.35 3.69
C ALA A 33 1.55 -17.27 4.05
N ASN A 34 0.63 -16.95 3.14
CA ASN A 34 -0.34 -15.86 3.26
C ASN A 34 -1.79 -16.36 3.51
N ARG A 35 -1.98 -17.63 3.92
CA ARG A 35 -3.31 -18.27 4.07
C ARG A 35 -4.27 -17.55 5.01
N HIS A 36 -3.76 -16.75 5.94
CA HIS A 36 -4.57 -15.98 6.87
C HIS A 36 -5.22 -14.75 6.22
N ILE A 37 -4.64 -14.24 5.13
CA ILE A 37 -5.13 -13.08 4.37
C ILE A 37 -6.18 -13.53 3.34
N PHE A 38 -5.91 -14.63 2.62
CA PHE A 38 -6.77 -15.10 1.54
C PHE A 38 -7.84 -16.05 2.05
N ARG A 39 -9.09 -15.73 1.77
CA ARG A 39 -10.27 -16.52 2.19
C ARG A 39 -11.22 -16.73 1.00
N PRO A 40 -10.95 -17.76 0.20
CA PRO A 40 -11.87 -18.12 -0.88
C PRO A 40 -13.22 -18.63 -0.34
N ASP A 41 -14.30 -18.22 -1.01
CA ASP A 41 -15.67 -18.56 -0.64
C ASP A 41 -16.09 -19.91 -1.23
N GLY A 42 -15.72 -20.98 -0.55
CA GLY A 42 -16.16 -22.33 -0.91
C GLY A 42 -15.44 -22.98 -2.10
N PHE A 43 -15.91 -24.15 -2.48
CA PHE A 43 -15.26 -24.98 -3.51
C PHE A 43 -15.24 -24.35 -4.91
N GLY A 44 -16.28 -23.59 -5.26
CA GLY A 44 -16.37 -22.96 -6.59
C GLY A 44 -15.27 -21.92 -6.82
N GLU A 45 -15.00 -21.06 -5.83
CA GLU A 45 -13.93 -20.07 -5.95
C GLU A 45 -12.55 -20.74 -5.95
N TRP A 46 -12.34 -21.79 -5.14
CA TRP A 46 -11.12 -22.58 -5.19
C TRP A 46 -10.85 -23.18 -6.58
N ALA A 47 -11.87 -23.73 -7.22
CA ALA A 47 -11.75 -24.26 -8.58
C ALA A 47 -11.40 -23.15 -9.59
N GLY A 48 -12.00 -21.97 -9.43
CA GLY A 48 -11.66 -20.78 -10.20
C GLY A 48 -10.20 -20.35 -10.01
N ILE A 49 -9.73 -20.26 -8.77
CA ILE A 49 -8.33 -19.90 -8.42
C ILE A 49 -7.35 -20.89 -9.08
N ILE A 50 -7.59 -22.19 -8.94
CA ILE A 50 -6.72 -23.23 -9.54
C ILE A 50 -6.67 -23.07 -11.06
N TRP A 51 -7.83 -22.88 -11.69
CA TRP A 51 -7.90 -22.68 -13.15
C TRP A 51 -7.20 -21.38 -13.57
N GLY A 52 -7.43 -20.28 -12.86
CA GLY A 52 -6.76 -19.01 -13.09
C GLY A 52 -5.25 -19.12 -12.96
N ASN A 53 -4.73 -19.83 -11.94
CA ASN A 53 -3.30 -20.11 -11.77
C ASN A 53 -2.73 -20.83 -12.99
N ILE A 54 -3.42 -21.83 -13.52
CA ILE A 54 -2.97 -22.53 -14.73
C ILE A 54 -2.88 -21.56 -15.90
N VAL A 55 -3.90 -20.74 -16.12
CA VAL A 55 -3.94 -19.76 -17.21
C VAL A 55 -2.83 -18.72 -17.09
N PHE A 56 -2.71 -18.07 -15.93
CA PHE A 56 -1.68 -17.06 -15.67
C PHE A 56 -0.25 -17.66 -15.64
N GLY A 57 -0.10 -18.86 -15.09
CA GLY A 57 1.18 -19.57 -15.06
C GLY A 57 1.67 -19.91 -16.47
N LEU A 58 0.80 -20.45 -17.33
CA LEU A 58 1.13 -20.74 -18.72
C LEU A 58 1.43 -19.47 -19.52
N ALA A 59 0.65 -18.41 -19.33
CA ALA A 59 0.91 -17.11 -19.94
C ALA A 59 2.29 -16.55 -19.52
N THR A 60 2.66 -16.68 -18.25
CA THR A 60 3.97 -16.26 -17.73
C THR A 60 5.11 -17.07 -18.36
N VAL A 61 4.98 -18.39 -18.39
CA VAL A 61 5.99 -19.28 -19.03
C VAL A 61 6.19 -18.89 -20.49
N CYS A 62 5.10 -18.70 -21.24
CA CYS A 62 5.18 -18.33 -22.65
C CYS A 62 5.77 -16.92 -22.85
N THR A 63 5.45 -15.96 -21.98
CA THR A 63 5.97 -14.58 -22.09
C THR A 63 7.47 -14.54 -21.81
N VAL A 64 7.87 -15.08 -20.64
CA VAL A 64 9.26 -15.00 -20.16
C VAL A 64 10.20 -15.83 -21.02
N LEU A 65 9.74 -17.00 -21.43
CA LEU A 65 10.56 -17.96 -22.17
C LEU A 65 10.33 -17.91 -23.70
N LEU A 66 9.62 -16.91 -24.22
CA LEU A 66 9.39 -16.74 -25.65
C LEU A 66 10.68 -16.75 -26.47
N PRO A 67 11.77 -16.05 -26.10
CA PRO A 67 13.04 -16.12 -26.83
C PRO A 67 13.63 -17.54 -26.87
N PHE A 68 13.56 -18.28 -25.76
CA PHE A 68 13.97 -19.67 -25.69
C PHE A 68 13.12 -20.57 -26.62
N ILE A 69 11.78 -20.41 -26.57
CA ILE A 69 10.85 -21.17 -27.39
C ILE A 69 11.17 -20.95 -28.89
N ILE A 70 11.31 -19.70 -29.31
CA ILE A 70 11.62 -19.36 -30.71
C ILE A 70 12.94 -20.00 -31.11
N LEU A 71 14.01 -19.80 -30.37
CA LEU A 71 15.33 -20.34 -30.72
C LEU A 71 15.34 -21.87 -30.77
N MET A 72 14.64 -22.52 -29.83
CA MET A 72 14.62 -24.01 -29.84
C MET A 72 13.77 -24.58 -30.96
N LEU A 73 12.69 -23.90 -31.38
CA LEU A 73 11.82 -24.36 -32.46
C LEU A 73 12.34 -23.98 -33.86
N LEU A 74 13.16 -22.90 -33.99
CA LEU A 74 13.78 -22.55 -35.28
C LEU A 74 14.54 -23.73 -35.87
N PRO A 75 14.31 -24.12 -37.13
CA PRO A 75 14.94 -25.29 -37.78
C PRO A 75 16.41 -25.02 -38.16
N LEU A 76 17.23 -24.64 -37.16
CA LEU A 76 18.62 -24.28 -37.35
C LEU A 76 19.55 -25.48 -37.01
N LYS A 77 20.51 -25.79 -37.89
CA LYS A 77 21.55 -26.76 -37.60
C LYS A 77 22.42 -26.36 -36.39
N ALA A 78 22.41 -25.10 -36.04
CA ALA A 78 23.14 -24.52 -34.90
C ALA A 78 22.69 -25.07 -33.54
N ARG A 79 21.44 -25.55 -33.39
CA ARG A 79 20.88 -26.08 -32.12
C ARG A 79 21.75 -27.10 -31.40
N TRP A 80 22.53 -27.86 -32.16
CA TRP A 80 23.44 -28.87 -31.62
C TRP A 80 24.85 -28.33 -31.34
N LYS A 81 25.19 -27.10 -31.75
CA LYS A 81 26.48 -26.47 -31.44
C LYS A 81 26.52 -26.01 -29.98
N ARG A 82 27.72 -26.12 -29.36
CA ARG A 82 27.92 -25.78 -27.95
C ARG A 82 27.51 -24.34 -27.62
N TRP A 83 27.91 -23.37 -28.43
CA TRP A 83 27.59 -21.97 -28.21
C TRP A 83 26.06 -21.69 -28.24
N TYR A 84 25.36 -22.33 -29.18
CA TYR A 84 23.90 -22.15 -29.30
C TYR A 84 23.17 -22.71 -28.09
N ARG A 85 23.61 -23.87 -27.60
CA ARG A 85 23.04 -24.45 -26.36
C ARG A 85 23.34 -23.59 -25.12
N ILE A 86 24.50 -22.97 -25.04
CA ILE A 86 24.80 -22.02 -23.96
C ILE A 86 23.83 -20.85 -24.03
N VAL A 87 23.65 -20.25 -25.21
CA VAL A 87 22.70 -19.11 -25.38
C VAL A 87 21.29 -19.52 -25.01
N THR A 88 20.78 -20.65 -25.52
CA THR A 88 19.40 -21.08 -25.21
C THR A 88 19.23 -21.47 -23.76
N GLU A 89 20.20 -22.13 -23.12
CA GLU A 89 20.14 -22.41 -21.67
C GLU A 89 20.20 -21.12 -20.83
N THR A 90 20.98 -20.13 -21.21
CA THR A 90 21.03 -18.84 -20.54
C THR A 90 19.68 -18.11 -20.64
N LEU A 91 19.08 -18.08 -21.83
CA LEU A 91 17.76 -17.48 -22.07
C LEU A 91 16.61 -18.25 -21.41
N TYR A 92 16.83 -19.49 -21.05
CA TYR A 92 15.89 -20.28 -20.26
C TYR A 92 16.09 -20.07 -18.76
N LEU A 93 17.33 -20.26 -18.26
CA LEU A 93 17.64 -20.28 -16.84
C LEU A 93 17.57 -18.88 -16.20
N LEU A 94 18.25 -17.90 -16.78
CA LEU A 94 18.41 -16.60 -16.13
C LEU A 94 17.08 -15.86 -15.91
N PRO A 95 16.23 -15.67 -16.94
CA PRO A 95 14.94 -15.01 -16.74
C PRO A 95 14.02 -15.82 -15.81
N TRP A 96 14.07 -17.16 -15.92
CA TRP A 96 13.19 -17.99 -15.10
C TRP A 96 13.59 -17.99 -13.63
N LEU A 97 14.87 -18.00 -13.31
CA LEU A 97 15.34 -17.85 -11.92
C LEU A 97 14.92 -16.50 -11.33
N VAL A 98 14.94 -15.43 -12.12
CA VAL A 98 14.41 -14.12 -11.66
C VAL A 98 12.93 -14.21 -11.29
N VAL A 99 12.12 -14.88 -12.12
CA VAL A 99 10.68 -15.11 -11.82
C VAL A 99 10.50 -15.89 -10.52
N LEU A 100 11.24 -16.99 -10.35
CA LEU A 100 11.14 -17.82 -9.13
C LEU A 100 11.58 -17.06 -7.88
N VAL A 101 12.68 -16.31 -7.95
CA VAL A 101 13.16 -15.47 -6.83
C VAL A 101 12.12 -14.38 -6.49
N ALA A 102 11.58 -13.69 -7.50
CA ALA A 102 10.56 -12.68 -7.29
C ALA A 102 9.30 -13.25 -6.62
N LYS A 103 8.84 -14.41 -7.09
CA LYS A 103 7.64 -15.05 -6.48
C LYS A 103 7.92 -15.62 -5.09
N GLY A 104 9.11 -16.13 -4.85
CA GLY A 104 9.55 -16.54 -3.51
C GLY A 104 9.60 -15.35 -2.54
N ALA A 105 10.13 -14.22 -2.98
CA ALA A 105 10.17 -12.98 -2.19
C ALA A 105 8.78 -12.45 -1.88
N ASP A 106 7.81 -12.55 -2.80
CA ASP A 106 6.41 -12.18 -2.55
C ASP A 106 5.80 -12.94 -1.37
N SER A 107 6.25 -14.15 -1.08
CA SER A 107 5.72 -14.94 0.06
C SER A 107 5.95 -14.23 1.41
N ALA A 108 6.98 -13.40 1.51
CA ALA A 108 7.25 -12.54 2.66
C ALA A 108 6.75 -11.10 2.43
N TYR A 109 7.05 -10.52 1.28
CA TYR A 109 6.73 -9.13 0.95
C TYR A 109 5.24 -8.82 1.01
N PHE A 110 4.39 -9.75 0.56
CA PHE A 110 2.94 -9.54 0.56
C PHE A 110 2.34 -9.45 1.97
N GLN A 111 2.87 -10.20 2.95
CA GLN A 111 2.42 -10.10 4.34
C GLN A 111 2.59 -8.70 4.92
N TYR A 112 3.53 -7.97 4.37
CA TYR A 112 3.97 -6.66 4.82
C TYR A 112 3.22 -5.51 4.14
N THR A 113 3.11 -5.60 2.81
CA THR A 113 2.62 -4.50 1.97
C THR A 113 1.21 -4.70 1.47
N TYR A 114 0.65 -5.91 1.60
CA TYR A 114 -0.60 -6.35 0.98
C TYR A 114 -0.62 -6.14 -0.54
N ARG A 115 0.56 -5.95 -1.15
CA ARG A 115 0.74 -5.78 -2.61
C ARG A 115 1.75 -6.77 -3.15
N MET A 116 1.53 -7.18 -4.38
CA MET A 116 2.48 -8.02 -5.11
C MET A 116 3.67 -7.19 -5.58
N LEU A 117 4.84 -7.82 -5.68
CA LEU A 117 6.01 -7.23 -6.28
C LEU A 117 5.72 -6.74 -7.71
N SER A 118 6.14 -5.53 -7.99
CA SER A 118 6.08 -4.86 -9.28
C SER A 118 7.45 -4.25 -9.64
N ASN A 119 7.50 -3.42 -10.68
CA ASN A 119 8.73 -2.70 -11.03
C ASN A 119 9.24 -1.76 -9.92
N GLU A 120 8.44 -1.45 -8.91
CA GLU A 120 8.85 -0.65 -7.75
C GLU A 120 10.05 -1.24 -7.01
N ILE A 121 10.25 -2.56 -7.07
CA ILE A 121 11.39 -3.22 -6.43
C ILE A 121 12.73 -2.58 -6.84
N PHE A 122 12.82 -2.12 -8.08
CA PHE A 122 14.04 -1.46 -8.58
C PHE A 122 14.25 -0.07 -7.95
N THR A 123 13.17 0.61 -7.59
CA THR A 123 13.24 1.89 -6.87
C THR A 123 13.72 1.67 -5.42
N TYR A 124 13.19 0.65 -4.74
CA TYR A 124 13.61 0.33 -3.37
C TYR A 124 15.06 -0.19 -3.28
N LEU A 125 15.52 -0.95 -4.28
CA LEU A 125 16.91 -1.41 -4.34
C LEU A 125 17.90 -0.29 -4.66
N GLY A 126 17.45 0.81 -5.29
CA GLY A 126 18.27 1.95 -5.65
C GLY A 126 18.35 3.05 -4.59
N ASN A 127 17.46 3.07 -3.60
CA ASN A 127 17.39 4.09 -2.57
C ASN A 127 18.05 3.63 -1.27
N SER A 128 18.70 4.58 -0.57
CA SER A 128 19.46 4.34 0.66
C SER A 128 18.54 4.10 1.88
N GLY A 129 17.73 3.06 1.85
CA GLY A 129 16.96 2.62 3.01
C GLY A 129 17.74 1.60 3.86
N PRO A 130 17.25 1.21 5.05
CA PRO A 130 17.89 0.22 5.92
C PRO A 130 17.73 -1.22 5.40
N MET A 131 17.72 -1.42 4.07
CA MET A 131 17.53 -2.73 3.43
C MET A 131 18.60 -3.75 3.84
N ASP A 132 19.83 -3.30 4.09
CA ASP A 132 20.94 -4.11 4.61
C ASP A 132 20.62 -4.71 5.99
N LYS A 133 19.81 -4.05 6.80
CA LYS A 133 19.36 -4.51 8.12
C LYS A 133 18.04 -5.27 8.07
N LEU A 134 17.13 -4.88 7.17
CA LEU A 134 15.83 -5.51 7.00
C LEU A 134 15.91 -6.88 6.34
N ILE A 135 16.76 -7.06 5.32
CA ILE A 135 16.92 -8.36 4.63
C ILE A 135 17.27 -9.48 5.61
N PRO A 136 18.30 -9.37 6.49
CA PRO A 136 18.59 -10.40 7.47
C PRO A 136 17.41 -10.69 8.42
N HIS A 137 16.70 -9.66 8.83
CA HIS A 137 15.52 -9.79 9.68
C HIS A 137 14.39 -10.55 8.96
N PHE A 138 14.06 -10.20 7.73
CA PHE A 138 13.10 -10.93 6.90
C PHE A 138 13.54 -12.38 6.66
N MET A 139 14.84 -12.64 6.50
CA MET A 139 15.34 -14.00 6.37
C MET A 139 15.10 -14.84 7.62
N VAL A 140 15.16 -14.25 8.81
CA VAL A 140 14.90 -14.94 10.08
C VAL A 140 13.40 -15.13 10.30
N ASN A 141 12.59 -14.08 10.18
CA ASN A 141 11.16 -14.15 10.49
C ASN A 141 10.36 -14.96 9.47
N TYR A 142 10.76 -14.88 8.22
CA TYR A 142 10.12 -15.62 7.11
C TYR A 142 11.01 -16.75 6.61
N TRP A 143 11.83 -17.36 7.50
CA TRP A 143 12.79 -18.40 7.16
C TRP A 143 12.19 -19.54 6.32
N TYR A 144 10.94 -19.91 6.59
CA TYR A 144 10.23 -20.94 5.86
C TYR A 144 10.04 -20.56 4.38
N ALA A 145 9.73 -19.31 4.06
CA ALA A 145 9.58 -18.85 2.67
C ALA A 145 10.91 -18.96 1.91
N TRP A 146 12.03 -18.58 2.55
CA TRP A 146 13.36 -18.69 1.96
C TRP A 146 13.80 -20.15 1.82
N VAL A 147 13.65 -20.96 2.87
CA VAL A 147 14.07 -22.37 2.83
C VAL A 147 13.30 -23.14 1.77
N PHE A 148 11.97 -23.05 1.76
CA PHE A 148 11.16 -23.75 0.76
C PHE A 148 11.34 -23.15 -0.64
N GLY A 149 11.48 -21.85 -0.78
CA GLY A 149 11.79 -21.20 -2.05
C GLY A 149 13.13 -21.69 -2.65
N ILE A 150 14.18 -21.74 -1.83
CA ILE A 150 15.49 -22.27 -2.24
C ILE A 150 15.38 -23.76 -2.61
N LEU A 151 14.65 -24.57 -1.84
CA LEU A 151 14.46 -25.99 -2.15
C LEU A 151 13.75 -26.19 -3.49
N ILE A 152 12.74 -25.37 -3.81
CA ILE A 152 12.05 -25.38 -5.12
C ILE A 152 13.05 -25.04 -6.24
N ILE A 153 13.89 -24.01 -6.05
CA ILE A 153 14.92 -23.62 -7.04
C ILE A 153 15.95 -24.72 -7.22
N ILE A 154 16.43 -25.33 -6.15
CA ILE A 154 17.37 -26.46 -6.21
C ILE A 154 16.73 -27.63 -6.96
N GLY A 155 15.49 -27.99 -6.61
CA GLY A 155 14.73 -29.02 -7.32
C GLY A 155 14.61 -28.71 -8.82
N PHE A 156 14.22 -27.48 -9.17
CA PHE A 156 14.18 -27.02 -10.55
C PHE A 156 15.53 -27.22 -11.27
N LEU A 157 16.63 -26.82 -10.66
CA LEU A 157 17.97 -26.96 -11.26
C LEU A 157 18.39 -28.42 -11.42
N ILE A 158 18.09 -29.28 -10.43
CA ILE A 158 18.36 -30.72 -10.50
C ILE A 158 17.57 -31.35 -11.65
N PHE A 159 16.25 -31.13 -11.70
CA PHE A 159 15.43 -31.69 -12.77
C PHE A 159 15.81 -31.12 -14.14
N ASN A 160 16.15 -29.83 -14.22
CA ASN A 160 16.67 -29.22 -15.44
C ASN A 160 17.93 -29.90 -15.96
N HIS A 161 18.85 -30.29 -15.07
CA HIS A 161 20.06 -30.99 -15.45
C HIS A 161 19.81 -32.36 -16.10
N HIS A 162 18.70 -33.00 -15.75
CA HIS A 162 18.35 -34.33 -16.31
C HIS A 162 17.66 -34.25 -17.68
N ILE A 163 17.08 -33.10 -18.06
CA ILE A 163 16.44 -32.89 -19.36
C ILE A 163 17.53 -32.63 -20.41
N LYS A 164 17.79 -33.60 -21.26
CA LYS A 164 18.87 -33.52 -22.26
C LYS A 164 18.31 -33.58 -23.67
N LEU A 165 18.84 -32.74 -24.56
CA LEU A 165 18.56 -32.80 -25.98
C LEU A 165 19.25 -33.99 -26.61
N ALA A 166 18.53 -34.79 -27.38
CA ALA A 166 19.09 -35.89 -28.13
C ALA A 166 20.11 -35.40 -29.18
N PRO A 167 21.16 -36.20 -29.46
CA PRO A 167 22.04 -35.90 -30.57
C PRO A 167 21.28 -35.84 -31.89
N ARG A 168 21.75 -35.04 -32.82
CA ARG A 168 21.12 -34.82 -34.11
C ARG A 168 20.86 -36.14 -34.85
N ASN A 169 19.61 -36.43 -35.13
CA ASN A 169 19.24 -37.55 -36.00
C ASN A 169 19.34 -37.10 -37.47
N GLN A 170 19.93 -37.89 -38.34
CA GLN A 170 20.17 -37.54 -39.75
C GLN A 170 18.89 -37.37 -40.59
N TYR A 171 17.75 -37.79 -40.04
CA TYR A 171 16.46 -37.89 -40.77
C TYR A 171 15.44 -36.83 -40.41
N THR A 172 15.79 -35.69 -39.82
CA THR A 172 14.81 -34.63 -39.58
C THR A 172 14.35 -33.99 -40.88
N VAL A 173 13.11 -34.22 -41.26
CA VAL A 173 12.51 -33.63 -42.46
C VAL A 173 12.26 -32.15 -42.19
N MET A 174 12.95 -31.28 -42.90
CA MET A 174 12.89 -29.82 -42.75
C MET A 174 11.46 -29.24 -42.73
N ARG A 175 10.55 -29.82 -43.55
CA ARG A 175 9.13 -29.46 -43.61
C ARG A 175 8.44 -29.62 -42.25
N ASN A 176 8.67 -30.71 -41.54
CA ASN A 176 8.07 -31.01 -40.25
C ASN A 176 8.58 -30.06 -39.15
N GLU A 177 9.83 -29.59 -39.25
CA GLU A 177 10.39 -28.62 -38.34
C GLU A 177 9.77 -27.22 -38.48
N TRP A 178 9.44 -26.78 -39.71
CA TRP A 178 8.71 -25.53 -39.96
C TRP A 178 7.27 -25.62 -39.48
N ILE A 179 6.61 -26.76 -39.66
CA ILE A 179 5.28 -26.99 -39.11
C ILE A 179 5.33 -26.97 -37.59
N GLY A 180 6.34 -27.60 -36.98
CA GLY A 180 6.54 -27.57 -35.53
C GLY A 180 6.81 -26.16 -34.97
N LEU A 181 7.56 -25.31 -35.68
CA LEU A 181 7.72 -23.90 -35.32
C LEU A 181 6.37 -23.18 -35.40
N GLY A 182 5.66 -23.30 -36.52
CA GLY A 182 4.38 -22.61 -36.71
C GLY A 182 3.34 -23.02 -35.65
N SER A 183 3.18 -24.34 -35.41
CA SER A 183 2.26 -24.82 -34.38
C SER A 183 2.69 -24.43 -32.97
N GLY A 184 3.98 -24.50 -32.65
CA GLY A 184 4.49 -24.11 -31.34
C GLY A 184 4.32 -22.62 -31.05
N LEU A 185 4.54 -21.76 -32.04
CA LEU A 185 4.28 -20.31 -31.91
C LEU A 185 2.79 -20.01 -31.81
N LEU A 186 1.94 -20.74 -32.50
CA LEU A 186 0.48 -20.58 -32.43
C LEU A 186 -0.05 -21.00 -31.05
N ILE A 187 0.46 -22.08 -30.49
CA ILE A 187 0.15 -22.51 -29.12
C ILE A 187 0.66 -21.46 -28.12
N ALA A 188 1.90 -20.99 -28.25
CA ALA A 188 2.45 -19.97 -27.37
C ALA A 188 1.62 -18.69 -27.45
N TRP A 189 1.22 -18.26 -28.66
CA TRP A 189 0.36 -17.10 -28.87
C TRP A 189 -1.02 -17.26 -28.20
N PHE A 190 -1.63 -18.44 -28.30
CA PHE A 190 -2.90 -18.74 -27.63
C PHE A 190 -2.77 -18.70 -26.10
N LEU A 191 -1.70 -19.27 -25.56
CA LEU A 191 -1.43 -19.30 -24.11
C LEU A 191 -1.09 -17.92 -23.55
N LEU A 192 -0.33 -17.11 -24.30
CA LEU A 192 -0.04 -15.71 -23.96
C LEU A 192 -1.29 -14.84 -23.82
N ARG A 193 -2.34 -15.19 -24.54
CA ARG A 193 -3.63 -14.47 -24.52
C ARG A 193 -4.60 -15.03 -23.48
N GLY A 194 -4.25 -16.11 -22.79
CA GLY A 194 -5.19 -16.82 -21.91
C GLY A 194 -6.40 -17.38 -22.65
N GLY A 195 -6.28 -17.61 -23.99
CA GLY A 195 -7.34 -18.10 -24.86
C GLY A 195 -7.57 -17.25 -26.11
N PHE A 196 -8.81 -17.15 -26.56
CA PHE A 196 -9.20 -16.41 -27.77
C PHE A 196 -9.38 -14.89 -27.57
N GLY A 197 -9.23 -14.39 -26.34
CA GLY A 197 -9.35 -12.97 -26.00
C GLY A 197 -8.17 -12.09 -26.45
N GLY A 198 -8.05 -10.91 -25.88
CA GLY A 198 -6.87 -10.04 -25.95
C GLY A 198 -5.70 -10.60 -25.14
N PHE A 199 -4.56 -9.90 -25.11
CA PHE A 199 -3.50 -10.25 -24.16
C PHE A 199 -4.05 -10.17 -22.74
N ILE A 200 -3.77 -11.23 -21.95
CA ILE A 200 -4.25 -11.32 -20.59
C ILE A 200 -3.77 -10.12 -19.77
N GLN A 201 -4.67 -9.48 -19.03
CA GLN A 201 -4.38 -8.38 -18.13
C GLN A 201 -4.36 -8.89 -16.68
N LEU A 202 -3.73 -8.14 -15.78
CA LEU A 202 -3.75 -8.51 -14.35
C LEU A 202 -5.16 -8.51 -13.78
N THR A 203 -5.99 -7.55 -14.23
CA THR A 203 -7.41 -7.46 -13.88
C THR A 203 -8.24 -8.68 -14.33
N ASP A 204 -7.79 -9.43 -15.34
CA ASP A 204 -8.48 -10.64 -15.78
C ASP A 204 -8.46 -11.76 -14.72
N ALA A 205 -7.57 -11.66 -13.72
CA ALA A 205 -7.57 -12.57 -12.57
C ALA A 205 -8.91 -12.53 -11.81
N ALA A 206 -9.62 -11.40 -11.81
CA ALA A 206 -10.95 -11.27 -11.23
C ALA A 206 -12.02 -12.15 -11.89
N ASN A 207 -11.78 -12.66 -13.12
CA ASN A 207 -12.68 -13.63 -13.75
C ASN A 207 -12.65 -15.01 -13.06
N TYR A 208 -11.65 -15.27 -12.22
CA TYR A 208 -11.41 -16.57 -11.58
C TYR A 208 -11.63 -16.55 -10.07
N CYS A 209 -11.63 -15.39 -9.43
CA CYS A 209 -11.79 -15.24 -7.99
C CYS A 209 -12.34 -13.86 -7.63
N GLN A 210 -12.71 -13.69 -6.37
CA GLN A 210 -13.01 -12.35 -5.86
C GLN A 210 -11.76 -11.45 -5.90
N PRO A 211 -11.91 -10.13 -6.10
CA PRO A 211 -10.78 -9.19 -6.21
C PRO A 211 -9.75 -9.28 -5.07
N LYS A 212 -10.19 -9.52 -3.84
CA LYS A 212 -9.28 -9.74 -2.68
C LYS A 212 -8.33 -10.92 -2.87
N ASN A 213 -8.70 -11.93 -3.68
CA ASN A 213 -7.93 -13.15 -3.94
C ASN A 213 -7.13 -13.10 -5.25
N ILE A 214 -7.11 -11.98 -5.98
CA ILE A 214 -6.30 -11.78 -7.21
C ILE A 214 -4.83 -12.18 -7.02
N PRO A 215 -4.14 -11.85 -5.91
CA PRO A 215 -2.74 -12.22 -5.73
C PRO A 215 -2.47 -13.72 -5.69
N VAL A 216 -3.49 -14.53 -5.40
CA VAL A 216 -3.38 -16.00 -5.42
C VAL A 216 -3.50 -16.57 -6.83
N VAL A 217 -4.09 -15.84 -7.77
CA VAL A 217 -4.26 -16.22 -9.18
C VAL A 217 -3.10 -15.68 -10.04
N SER A 218 -2.77 -14.41 -9.87
CA SER A 218 -1.68 -13.76 -10.62
C SER A 218 -0.31 -14.09 -10.01
N ASN A 219 0.77 -13.76 -10.71
CA ASN A 219 2.12 -13.99 -10.20
C ASN A 219 3.04 -12.79 -10.44
N SER A 220 4.03 -12.63 -9.57
CA SER A 220 4.96 -11.51 -9.55
C SER A 220 5.79 -11.40 -10.82
N GLY A 221 6.19 -12.52 -11.42
CA GLY A 221 6.94 -12.50 -12.67
C GLY A 221 6.15 -11.86 -13.80
N TYR A 222 4.87 -12.17 -13.91
CA TYR A 222 3.97 -11.54 -14.88
C TYR A 222 3.73 -10.07 -14.53
N ASN A 223 3.53 -9.77 -13.25
CA ASN A 223 3.30 -8.41 -12.77
C ASN A 223 4.49 -7.49 -13.06
N ILE A 224 5.70 -7.91 -12.72
CA ILE A 224 6.93 -7.14 -13.01
C ILE A 224 7.09 -6.89 -14.51
N LEU A 225 6.92 -7.93 -15.35
CA LEU A 225 7.06 -7.78 -16.79
C LEU A 225 6.03 -6.80 -17.39
N ARG A 226 4.79 -6.88 -16.94
CA ARG A 226 3.73 -5.99 -17.40
C ARG A 226 3.98 -4.56 -16.97
N THR A 227 4.39 -4.34 -15.73
CA THR A 227 4.63 -2.99 -15.20
C THR A 227 5.91 -2.34 -15.74
N LEU A 228 6.91 -3.12 -16.18
CA LEU A 228 8.13 -2.59 -16.80
C LEU A 228 7.87 -1.89 -18.15
N PHE A 229 6.88 -2.35 -18.91
CA PHE A 229 6.65 -1.91 -20.29
C PHE A 229 5.33 -1.16 -20.48
N GLN A 230 4.54 -0.97 -19.42
CA GLN A 230 3.30 -0.20 -19.51
C GLN A 230 3.51 1.25 -19.06
N PRO A 231 2.78 2.22 -19.64
CA PRO A 231 2.68 3.54 -19.04
C PRO A 231 2.13 3.38 -17.62
N GLN A 232 2.67 4.12 -16.67
CA GLN A 232 2.28 4.01 -15.25
C GLN A 232 0.80 4.37 -15.04
N LEU A 233 0.23 5.19 -15.90
CA LEU A 233 -1.18 5.57 -15.87
C LEU A 233 -1.84 5.36 -17.23
N VAL A 234 -3.07 4.85 -17.17
CA VAL A 234 -3.98 4.74 -18.31
C VAL A 234 -5.20 5.59 -18.01
N ALA A 235 -5.62 6.43 -18.93
CA ALA A 235 -6.84 7.24 -18.77
C ALA A 235 -8.06 6.32 -18.56
N HIS A 236 -8.90 6.67 -17.60
CA HIS A 236 -10.18 6.03 -17.34
C HIS A 236 -11.28 7.00 -17.76
N GLU A 237 -11.97 6.69 -18.85
CA GLU A 237 -13.10 7.48 -19.37
C GLU A 237 -14.37 6.63 -19.28
N TYR A 238 -15.11 6.81 -18.19
CA TYR A 238 -16.32 6.06 -17.92
C TYR A 238 -17.60 6.81 -18.33
N MET A 239 -17.55 8.14 -18.38
CA MET A 239 -18.67 9.03 -18.63
C MET A 239 -18.20 10.36 -19.21
N SER A 240 -19.13 11.24 -19.62
CA SER A 240 -18.77 12.60 -20.04
C SER A 240 -18.11 13.36 -18.88
N GLN A 241 -17.35 14.41 -19.21
CA GLN A 241 -16.68 15.18 -18.16
C GLN A 241 -17.70 15.96 -17.31
N GLU A 242 -18.74 16.49 -17.93
CA GLU A 242 -19.82 17.19 -17.26
C GLU A 242 -20.51 16.29 -16.23
N GLU A 243 -20.81 15.05 -16.62
CA GLU A 243 -21.40 14.06 -15.70
C GLU A 243 -20.45 13.71 -14.56
N ALA A 244 -19.14 13.57 -14.85
CA ALA A 244 -18.17 13.29 -13.81
C ALA A 244 -18.02 14.45 -12.82
N ASP A 245 -18.03 15.71 -13.31
CA ASP A 245 -17.95 16.92 -12.48
C ASP A 245 -19.22 17.09 -11.60
N GLU A 246 -20.39 16.71 -12.10
CA GLU A 246 -21.65 16.73 -11.33
C GLU A 246 -21.66 15.67 -10.22
N LEU A 247 -21.12 14.49 -10.48
CA LEU A 247 -21.08 13.41 -9.49
C LEU A 247 -20.00 13.62 -8.44
N PHE A 248 -18.82 14.05 -8.85
CA PHE A 248 -17.68 14.29 -7.99
C PHE A 248 -16.73 15.32 -8.56
N ASN A 249 -16.63 16.48 -7.94
CA ASN A 249 -15.61 17.48 -8.23
C ASN A 249 -14.60 17.57 -7.07
N PRO A 250 -13.33 17.24 -7.26
CA PRO A 250 -12.32 17.33 -6.21
C PRO A 250 -11.80 18.74 -5.94
N GLU A 251 -12.33 19.77 -6.62
CA GLU A 251 -12.03 21.17 -6.31
C GLU A 251 -12.80 21.58 -5.06
N PHE A 252 -12.10 21.58 -3.94
CA PHE A 252 -12.66 21.97 -2.67
C PHE A 252 -12.77 23.50 -2.58
N ASN A 253 -13.97 23.97 -2.27
CA ASN A 253 -14.29 25.35 -1.97
C ASN A 253 -14.96 25.41 -0.57
N PRO A 254 -14.37 26.09 0.42
CA PRO A 254 -14.91 26.13 1.78
C PRO A 254 -16.29 26.82 1.85
N HIS A 255 -16.62 27.68 0.89
CA HIS A 255 -17.89 28.41 0.82
C HIS A 255 -18.92 27.79 -0.13
N ALA A 256 -18.60 26.67 -0.78
CA ALA A 256 -19.61 25.98 -1.60
C ALA A 256 -20.79 25.54 -0.70
N ASP A 257 -22.00 25.86 -1.15
CA ASP A 257 -23.23 25.47 -0.45
C ASP A 257 -23.29 23.95 -0.28
N ASP A 258 -23.38 23.53 0.96
CA ASP A 258 -23.54 22.13 1.28
C ASP A 258 -24.95 21.65 0.94
N LEU A 259 -25.05 20.45 0.37
CA LEU A 259 -26.29 19.68 0.45
C LEU A 259 -26.73 19.63 1.92
N PRO A 260 -28.02 19.81 2.24
CA PRO A 260 -28.50 19.81 3.61
C PRO A 260 -28.13 18.47 4.28
N LEU A 261 -27.10 18.51 5.11
CA LEU A 261 -26.77 17.39 5.99
C LEU A 261 -27.88 17.27 7.04
N PRO A 262 -28.20 16.07 7.54
CA PRO A 262 -29.07 15.95 8.67
C PRO A 262 -28.49 16.81 9.80
N VAL A 263 -29.31 17.77 10.27
CA VAL A 263 -28.95 18.76 11.28
C VAL A 263 -28.56 18.02 12.57
N ILE A 264 -27.28 17.83 12.78
CA ILE A 264 -26.75 17.65 14.13
C ILE A 264 -26.80 19.06 14.73
N ASP A 265 -27.51 19.17 15.82
CA ASP A 265 -27.87 20.40 16.52
C ASP A 265 -26.81 21.52 16.41
N SER A 266 -27.08 22.52 15.59
CA SER A 266 -26.16 23.63 15.29
C SER A 266 -26.07 24.65 16.46
N SER A 267 -26.62 24.33 17.62
CA SER A 267 -26.62 25.24 18.79
C SER A 267 -25.22 25.33 19.46
N THR A 268 -24.24 24.58 19.04
CA THR A 268 -22.86 24.63 19.57
C THR A 268 -21.84 25.33 18.66
N VAL A 269 -22.27 25.89 17.53
CA VAL A 269 -21.39 26.59 16.56
C VAL A 269 -21.37 28.09 16.85
N ASP A 270 -21.15 28.48 18.09
CA ASP A 270 -20.89 29.88 18.41
C ASP A 270 -19.42 30.10 18.75
N THR A 271 -18.82 30.95 17.93
CA THR A 271 -17.48 31.54 18.03
C THR A 271 -16.30 30.62 17.67
N LEU A 272 -15.97 30.61 16.36
CA LEU A 272 -14.63 30.29 15.89
C LEU A 272 -13.60 31.15 16.65
N PRO A 273 -12.42 30.59 16.96
CA PRO A 273 -11.39 31.35 17.68
C PRO A 273 -11.05 32.63 16.91
N GLN A 274 -10.88 33.75 17.65
CA GLN A 274 -10.54 35.07 17.07
C GLN A 274 -9.12 35.12 16.47
N ARG A 275 -8.30 34.06 16.65
CA ARG A 275 -6.94 33.91 16.15
C ARG A 275 -6.71 32.49 15.65
N PRO A 276 -5.82 32.28 14.65
CA PRO A 276 -5.46 30.95 14.20
C PRO A 276 -4.88 30.11 15.34
N ARG A 277 -5.31 28.85 15.45
CA ARG A 277 -4.78 27.88 16.41
C ARG A 277 -3.49 27.27 15.88
N ASN A 278 -2.60 26.84 16.76
CA ASN A 278 -1.56 25.89 16.37
C ASN A 278 -2.17 24.55 16.00
N ILE A 279 -1.51 23.81 15.14
CA ILE A 279 -1.95 22.48 14.72
C ILE A 279 -0.83 21.48 15.00
N VAL A 280 -1.16 20.43 15.75
CA VAL A 280 -0.27 19.28 15.96
C VAL A 280 -0.91 18.04 15.35
N LEU A 281 -0.34 17.56 14.25
CA LEU A 281 -0.79 16.38 13.53
C LEU A 281 0.12 15.20 13.88
N ILE A 282 -0.42 14.21 14.59
CA ILE A 282 0.30 13.00 15.02
C ILE A 282 -0.14 11.84 14.15
N ILE A 283 0.79 11.31 13.37
CA ILE A 283 0.59 10.12 12.51
C ILE A 283 1.30 8.96 13.19
N VAL A 284 0.54 7.97 13.65
CA VAL A 284 1.08 6.80 14.34
C VAL A 284 1.26 5.66 13.35
N GLU A 285 2.48 5.18 13.22
CA GLU A 285 2.83 4.06 12.33
C GLU A 285 1.97 2.83 12.60
N SER A 286 1.28 2.35 11.57
CA SER A 286 0.53 1.10 11.55
C SER A 286 -0.56 0.94 12.64
N LEU A 287 -1.14 2.05 13.14
CA LEU A 287 -2.15 1.98 14.20
C LEU A 287 -3.55 1.66 13.63
N GLY A 288 -3.96 0.40 13.78
CA GLY A 288 -5.33 -0.05 13.43
C GLY A 288 -6.32 0.16 14.58
N GLN A 289 -7.60 0.41 14.25
CA GLN A 289 -8.70 0.47 15.24
C GLN A 289 -8.83 -0.82 16.06
N GLU A 290 -8.43 -1.97 15.50
CA GLU A 290 -8.43 -3.26 16.18
C GLU A 290 -7.65 -3.23 17.50
N TYR A 291 -6.58 -2.46 17.58
CA TYR A 291 -5.68 -2.40 18.73
C TYR A 291 -6.13 -1.40 19.80
N MET A 292 -7.21 -0.65 19.56
CA MET A 292 -7.67 0.45 20.39
C MET A 292 -8.99 0.13 21.11
N GLY A 293 -9.02 0.25 22.44
CA GLY A 293 -10.22 -0.04 23.24
C GLY A 293 -11.37 0.95 23.03
N CYS A 294 -11.07 2.17 22.59
CA CYS A 294 -12.11 3.15 22.23
C CYS A 294 -12.89 2.75 20.96
N TYR A 295 -12.29 2.00 20.04
CA TYR A 295 -12.95 1.53 18.81
C TYR A 295 -13.37 0.06 18.90
N ASN A 296 -12.47 -0.84 19.32
CA ASN A 296 -12.75 -2.27 19.38
C ASN A 296 -13.44 -2.66 20.69
N LYS A 297 -14.76 -2.75 20.64
CA LYS A 297 -15.61 -3.12 21.79
C LYS A 297 -15.84 -4.64 21.89
N THR A 298 -15.21 -5.45 21.06
CA THR A 298 -15.36 -6.91 21.07
C THR A 298 -14.91 -7.47 22.42
N PRO A 299 -15.73 -8.27 23.14
CA PRO A 299 -15.32 -8.87 24.40
C PRO A 299 -14.06 -9.72 24.26
N GLY A 300 -13.04 -9.42 25.08
CA GLY A 300 -11.75 -10.12 25.04
C GLY A 300 -10.82 -9.67 23.91
N ALA A 301 -11.10 -8.55 23.24
CA ALA A 301 -10.18 -7.93 22.28
C ALA A 301 -8.85 -7.57 22.96
N ASP A 302 -7.75 -7.79 22.24
CA ASP A 302 -6.40 -7.52 22.74
C ASP A 302 -5.99 -6.07 22.41
N THR A 303 -6.63 -5.11 23.10
CA THR A 303 -6.43 -3.67 22.91
C THR A 303 -5.26 -3.16 23.74
N ARG A 304 -4.52 -2.16 23.22
CA ARG A 304 -3.19 -1.75 23.69
C ARG A 304 -2.98 -0.25 23.85
N THR A 305 -4.06 0.54 23.89
CA THR A 305 -3.97 2.01 23.88
C THR A 305 -4.67 2.69 25.06
N PRO A 306 -4.33 2.34 26.32
CA PRO A 306 -5.04 2.87 27.48
C PRO A 306 -4.99 4.40 27.59
N PHE A 307 -3.92 5.06 27.13
CA PHE A 307 -3.82 6.52 27.12
C PHE A 307 -4.74 7.12 26.04
N LEU A 308 -4.64 6.66 24.79
CA LEU A 308 -5.50 7.15 23.71
C LEU A 308 -6.98 6.83 24.00
N ASP A 309 -7.30 5.68 24.59
CA ASP A 309 -8.66 5.33 25.01
C ASP A 309 -9.18 6.30 26.08
N SER A 310 -8.32 6.78 26.98
CA SER A 310 -8.68 7.80 27.95
C SER A 310 -8.86 9.17 27.30
N MET A 311 -7.99 9.58 26.39
CA MET A 311 -8.06 10.82 25.64
C MET A 311 -9.33 10.87 24.78
N ALA A 312 -9.69 9.76 24.17
CA ALA A 312 -10.87 9.62 23.34
C ALA A 312 -12.17 10.06 24.03
N ARG A 313 -12.25 9.92 25.36
CA ARG A 313 -13.41 10.38 26.15
C ARG A 313 -13.57 11.91 26.20
N HIS A 314 -12.54 12.64 25.80
CA HIS A 314 -12.50 14.11 25.75
C HIS A 314 -12.20 14.64 24.34
N SER A 315 -12.44 13.81 23.33
CA SER A 315 -12.11 14.09 21.94
C SER A 315 -13.30 13.76 21.05
N VAL A 316 -13.25 14.19 19.79
CA VAL A 316 -14.15 13.69 18.76
C VAL A 316 -13.49 12.49 18.09
N LEU A 317 -14.15 11.35 18.15
CA LEU A 317 -13.74 10.10 17.49
C LEU A 317 -14.50 9.94 16.18
N TYR A 318 -13.76 9.68 15.12
CA TYR A 318 -14.32 9.39 13.80
C TYR A 318 -14.02 7.94 13.39
N GLN A 319 -14.90 7.37 12.56
CA GLN A 319 -14.68 6.06 11.93
C GLN A 319 -13.66 6.21 10.79
N GLY A 320 -12.40 6.39 11.17
CA GLY A 320 -11.30 6.69 10.26
C GLY A 320 -10.98 5.55 9.30
N ARG A 321 -10.61 5.91 8.05
CA ARG A 321 -10.18 4.98 7.00
C ARG A 321 -8.90 5.47 6.32
N ALA A 322 -7.98 4.54 6.12
CA ALA A 322 -6.76 4.78 5.35
C ALA A 322 -7.03 4.73 3.84
N ASN A 323 -6.40 5.60 3.06
CA ASN A 323 -6.48 5.57 1.59
C ASN A 323 -5.43 4.66 0.94
N GLY A 324 -4.63 3.96 1.71
CA GLY A 324 -3.61 3.03 1.25
C GLY A 324 -3.15 2.07 2.34
N LYS A 325 -2.21 1.19 1.99
CA LYS A 325 -1.61 0.19 2.89
C LYS A 325 -0.12 0.41 3.13
N ARG A 326 0.45 1.48 2.58
CA ARG A 326 1.85 1.83 2.75
C ARG A 326 1.96 3.25 3.33
N SER A 327 2.94 3.47 4.18
CA SER A 327 3.14 4.76 4.86
C SER A 327 3.20 5.93 3.87
N ILE A 328 3.90 5.77 2.74
CA ILE A 328 4.01 6.80 1.72
C ILE A 328 2.66 7.14 1.04
N GLU A 329 1.72 6.19 0.97
CA GLU A 329 0.36 6.41 0.45
C GLU A 329 -0.48 7.17 1.47
N GLY A 330 -0.47 6.70 2.73
CA GLY A 330 -1.24 7.32 3.80
C GLY A 330 -0.78 8.73 4.12
N ILE A 331 0.53 8.95 4.27
CA ILE A 331 1.10 10.29 4.54
C ILE A 331 0.78 11.26 3.39
N THR A 332 0.89 10.81 2.14
CA THR A 332 0.51 11.64 0.99
C THR A 332 -0.97 12.00 1.05
N ALA A 333 -1.86 11.03 1.32
CA ALA A 333 -3.29 11.28 1.42
C ALA A 333 -3.63 12.26 2.56
N ILE A 334 -3.03 12.09 3.74
CA ILE A 334 -3.20 12.99 4.90
C ILE A 334 -2.77 14.42 4.56
N LEU A 335 -1.56 14.57 4.03
CA LEU A 335 -0.95 15.88 3.86
C LEU A 335 -1.48 16.66 2.65
N THR A 336 -1.98 15.97 1.63
CA THR A 336 -2.35 16.61 0.35
C THR A 336 -3.82 16.47 -0.02
N GLY A 337 -4.58 15.64 0.68
CA GLY A 337 -5.96 15.32 0.30
C GLY A 337 -6.07 14.47 -0.98
N ILE A 338 -4.97 13.88 -1.47
CA ILE A 338 -4.94 13.11 -2.72
C ILE A 338 -4.61 11.66 -2.42
N PRO A 339 -5.51 10.71 -2.71
CA PRO A 339 -5.26 9.28 -2.51
C PRO A 339 -4.29 8.73 -3.56
N THR A 340 -3.70 7.58 -3.31
CA THR A 340 -2.94 6.84 -4.32
C THR A 340 -3.84 5.81 -4.98
N LEU A 341 -4.43 6.13 -6.14
CA LEU A 341 -5.30 5.22 -6.90
C LEU A 341 -4.55 4.51 -8.04
N MET A 342 -3.31 4.10 -7.79
CA MET A 342 -2.45 3.42 -8.75
C MET A 342 -1.47 2.47 -8.07
N ASN A 343 -0.83 1.60 -8.83
CA ASN A 343 0.12 0.61 -8.31
C ASN A 343 1.40 1.22 -7.72
N VAL A 344 1.80 2.38 -8.22
CA VAL A 344 3.02 3.09 -7.77
C VAL A 344 2.62 4.31 -6.93
N PRO A 345 3.23 4.56 -5.76
CA PRO A 345 2.97 5.79 -5.02
C PRO A 345 3.17 7.03 -5.90
N PHE A 346 2.32 8.05 -5.71
CA PHE A 346 2.39 9.28 -6.50
C PHE A 346 3.81 9.87 -6.55
N VAL A 347 4.49 9.89 -5.43
CA VAL A 347 5.85 10.43 -5.28
C VAL A 347 6.93 9.65 -6.05
N ASN A 348 6.65 8.41 -6.44
CA ASN A 348 7.56 7.53 -7.19
C ASN A 348 7.15 7.34 -8.65
N CYS A 349 6.01 7.90 -9.06
CA CYS A 349 5.52 7.78 -10.43
C CYS A 349 6.14 8.82 -11.38
N THR A 350 5.87 8.72 -12.68
CA THR A 350 6.34 9.68 -13.70
C THR A 350 5.79 11.09 -13.48
N TYR A 351 4.66 11.20 -12.81
CA TYR A 351 3.98 12.47 -12.48
C TYR A 351 4.44 13.07 -11.14
N ARG A 352 5.45 12.49 -10.53
CA ARG A 352 6.01 12.99 -9.26
C ARG A 352 6.47 14.44 -9.29
N ASN A 353 6.67 15.02 -10.48
CA ASN A 353 7.06 16.40 -10.64
C ASN A 353 5.88 17.37 -10.85
N ASP A 354 4.65 16.87 -10.84
CA ASP A 354 3.47 17.71 -10.93
C ASP A 354 3.32 18.60 -9.70
N SER A 355 2.75 19.78 -9.90
CA SER A 355 2.47 20.68 -8.80
C SER A 355 1.39 20.09 -7.89
N ILE A 356 1.65 20.10 -6.60
CA ILE A 356 0.74 19.59 -5.57
C ILE A 356 0.74 20.54 -4.38
N ALA A 357 -0.44 20.86 -3.88
CA ALA A 357 -0.61 21.60 -2.64
C ALA A 357 -0.83 20.62 -1.47
N GLY A 358 -0.48 21.04 -0.28
CA GLY A 358 -0.72 20.27 0.93
C GLY A 358 -1.02 21.17 2.13
N ILE A 359 -1.27 20.58 3.28
CA ILE A 359 -1.52 21.30 4.54
C ILE A 359 -0.48 22.42 4.76
N PRO A 360 0.85 22.17 4.66
CA PRO A 360 1.84 23.22 4.89
C PRO A 360 1.77 24.34 3.84
N THR A 361 1.46 24.01 2.58
CA THR A 361 1.30 25.03 1.52
C THR A 361 0.19 26.02 1.85
N VAL A 362 -0.95 25.52 2.34
CA VAL A 362 -2.10 26.35 2.74
C VAL A 362 -1.75 27.16 3.98
N LEU A 363 -1.29 26.51 5.05
CA LEU A 363 -1.05 27.15 6.34
C LEU A 363 0.02 28.26 6.28
N LYS A 364 1.03 28.11 5.43
CA LYS A 364 2.04 29.16 5.21
C LYS A 364 1.44 30.45 4.64
N ARG A 365 0.40 30.40 3.82
CA ARG A 365 -0.30 31.61 3.34
C ARG A 365 -0.91 32.39 4.50
N HIS A 366 -1.23 31.69 5.60
CA HIS A 366 -1.81 32.25 6.83
C HIS A 366 -0.74 32.51 7.92
N GLY A 367 0.54 32.50 7.56
CA GLY A 367 1.65 32.87 8.43
C GLY A 367 2.14 31.80 9.41
N TYR A 368 1.72 30.53 9.21
CA TYR A 368 2.21 29.41 10.02
C TYR A 368 3.67 29.08 9.71
N HIS A 369 4.40 28.76 10.76
CA HIS A 369 5.67 28.02 10.66
C HIS A 369 5.35 26.52 10.60
N THR A 370 5.98 25.77 9.69
CA THR A 370 5.59 24.38 9.39
C THR A 370 6.78 23.43 9.50
N ALA A 371 6.65 22.40 10.35
CA ALA A 371 7.70 21.42 10.58
C ALA A 371 7.18 19.98 10.50
N PHE A 372 7.95 19.10 9.86
CA PHE A 372 7.68 17.66 9.80
C PHE A 372 8.78 16.90 10.53
N PHE A 373 8.36 16.10 11.50
CA PHE A 373 9.23 15.30 12.36
C PHE A 373 9.07 13.81 12.02
N HIS A 374 10.19 13.13 11.75
CA HIS A 374 10.18 11.69 11.51
C HIS A 374 11.46 11.06 12.05
N GLY A 375 11.35 10.23 13.08
CA GLY A 375 12.48 9.65 13.81
C GLY A 375 13.40 8.73 13.01
N SER A 376 13.11 8.50 11.73
CA SER A 376 13.90 7.64 10.85
C SER A 376 15.03 8.38 10.14
N HIS A 377 15.82 7.62 9.37
CA HIS A 377 16.92 8.15 8.57
C HIS A 377 16.39 9.17 7.54
N ASN A 378 17.10 10.30 7.43
CA ASN A 378 16.77 11.27 6.37
C ASN A 378 16.89 10.61 4.99
N GLY A 379 15.91 10.87 4.12
CA GLY A 379 15.80 10.24 2.80
C GLY A 379 15.06 8.90 2.75
N VAL A 380 14.64 8.34 3.89
CA VAL A 380 13.81 7.12 3.89
C VAL A 380 12.51 7.37 3.14
N MET A 381 12.17 6.49 2.18
CA MET A 381 10.99 6.61 1.30
C MET A 381 10.81 7.99 0.64
N ASP A 382 11.87 8.79 0.53
CA ASP A 382 11.87 10.16 0.00
C ASP A 382 10.93 11.13 0.77
N PHE A 383 10.61 10.87 2.03
CA PHE A 383 9.73 11.74 2.84
C PHE A 383 10.24 13.17 2.95
N ASP A 384 11.54 13.36 3.09
CA ASP A 384 12.18 14.68 3.12
C ASP A 384 11.92 15.47 1.83
N LYS A 385 12.00 14.83 0.66
CA LYS A 385 11.70 15.43 -0.64
C LYS A 385 10.20 15.73 -0.80
N VAL A 386 9.34 14.83 -0.33
CA VAL A 386 7.88 15.06 -0.32
C VAL A 386 7.56 16.26 0.53
N CYS A 387 8.08 16.34 1.76
CA CYS A 387 7.85 17.44 2.68
C CYS A 387 8.33 18.77 2.10
N GLN A 388 9.53 18.81 1.54
CA GLN A 388 10.06 19.99 0.86
C GLN A 388 9.14 20.45 -0.26
N ARG A 389 8.62 19.51 -1.03
CA ARG A 389 7.81 19.78 -2.21
C ARG A 389 6.43 20.33 -1.88
N ILE A 390 5.77 19.79 -0.83
CA ILE A 390 4.47 20.30 -0.36
C ILE A 390 4.62 21.52 0.56
N GLY A 391 5.85 21.99 0.77
CA GLY A 391 6.13 23.30 1.33
C GLY A 391 6.40 23.36 2.83
N PHE A 392 6.77 22.29 3.52
CA PHE A 392 7.27 22.38 4.90
C PHE A 392 8.52 23.28 4.97
N ASP A 393 8.63 24.09 6.02
CA ASP A 393 9.82 24.90 6.28
C ASP A 393 10.97 24.05 6.80
N GLU A 394 10.66 23.05 7.64
CA GLU A 394 11.63 22.15 8.24
C GLU A 394 11.25 20.68 8.10
N TYR A 395 12.25 19.83 7.83
CA TYR A 395 12.19 18.38 8.01
C TYR A 395 13.21 17.96 9.05
N LEU A 396 12.74 17.35 10.13
CA LEU A 396 13.52 17.04 11.32
C LEU A 396 13.54 15.52 11.54
N GLY A 397 14.62 14.90 11.09
CA GLY A 397 14.83 13.46 11.12
C GLY A 397 15.89 13.01 12.14
N LEU A 398 16.46 11.84 11.88
CA LEU A 398 17.52 11.26 12.69
C LEU A 398 18.75 12.17 12.80
N ASN A 399 19.11 12.85 11.72
CA ASN A 399 20.31 13.71 11.71
C ASN A 399 20.14 14.90 12.64
N GLU A 400 18.98 15.55 12.60
CA GLU A 400 18.65 16.72 13.41
C GLU A 400 18.49 16.33 14.89
N PHE A 401 17.90 15.16 15.16
CA PHE A 401 17.84 14.61 16.51
C PHE A 401 19.24 14.38 17.12
N LYS A 402 20.16 13.82 16.34
CA LYS A 402 21.56 13.63 16.77
C LYS A 402 22.30 14.96 16.95
N ALA A 403 22.03 15.93 16.08
CA ALA A 403 22.67 17.25 16.13
C ALA A 403 22.31 18.05 17.39
N GLU A 404 21.15 17.74 18.06
CA GLU A 404 20.84 18.34 19.38
C GLU A 404 21.88 17.98 20.45
N GLY A 405 22.66 16.92 20.27
CA GLY A 405 23.72 16.48 21.17
C GLY A 405 23.24 15.85 22.48
N LYS A 406 21.94 15.55 22.61
CA LYS A 406 21.33 14.94 23.81
C LYS A 406 21.02 13.47 23.63
N SER A 407 21.20 12.92 22.42
CA SER A 407 20.94 11.53 22.09
C SER A 407 21.84 10.54 22.82
N LYS A 408 21.30 9.39 23.18
CA LYS A 408 22.01 8.28 23.83
C LYS A 408 21.91 7.05 22.93
N GLU A 409 22.88 6.14 23.01
CA GLU A 409 22.88 4.90 22.21
C GLU A 409 21.57 4.10 22.35
N LYS A 410 21.00 4.05 23.54
CA LYS A 410 19.74 3.38 23.83
C LYS A 410 18.49 4.01 23.21
N ASP A 411 18.60 5.20 22.64
CA ASP A 411 17.49 5.91 22.01
C ASP A 411 17.23 5.41 20.57
N PHE A 412 18.13 4.56 20.03
CA PHE A 412 18.06 4.05 18.65
C PHE A 412 17.70 2.58 18.59
N ASP A 413 16.84 2.22 17.63
CA ASP A 413 16.46 0.84 17.37
C ASP A 413 17.45 0.08 16.47
N ASN A 414 18.45 0.79 15.93
CA ASN A 414 19.46 0.29 14.99
C ASN A 414 18.93 -0.23 13.65
N VAL A 415 17.65 -0.07 13.36
CA VAL A 415 17.00 -0.45 12.09
C VAL A 415 16.41 0.77 11.41
N TRP A 416 15.36 1.35 12.00
CA TRP A 416 14.63 2.47 11.40
C TRP A 416 15.15 3.82 11.89
N GLY A 417 15.52 3.94 13.18
CA GLY A 417 16.01 5.19 13.73
C GLY A 417 15.82 5.35 15.24
N VAL A 418 15.12 6.40 15.63
CA VAL A 418 14.91 6.78 17.03
C VAL A 418 13.60 6.18 17.53
N TYR A 419 13.63 5.56 18.70
CA TYR A 419 12.41 5.13 19.39
C TYR A 419 11.45 6.29 19.65
N ASP A 420 10.15 6.04 19.61
CA ASP A 420 9.12 7.09 19.69
C ASP A 420 9.21 7.92 20.96
N GLU A 421 9.49 7.34 22.15
CA GLU A 421 9.53 8.11 23.39
C GLU A 421 10.60 9.21 23.37
N PRO A 422 11.90 8.95 23.16
CA PRO A 422 12.91 10.01 23.09
C PRO A 422 12.66 10.98 21.93
N PHE A 423 12.11 10.49 20.79
CA PHE A 423 11.80 11.33 19.66
C PHE A 423 10.64 12.28 19.93
N LEU A 424 9.54 11.81 20.50
CA LEU A 424 8.41 12.65 20.88
C LEU A 424 8.78 13.71 21.93
N GLN A 425 9.70 13.40 22.85
CA GLN A 425 10.25 14.42 23.77
C GLN A 425 11.08 15.47 23.03
N TYR A 426 11.82 15.10 21.98
CA TYR A 426 12.50 16.05 21.09
C TYR A 426 11.50 16.94 20.37
N VAL A 427 10.40 16.37 19.83
CA VAL A 427 9.33 17.12 19.17
C VAL A 427 8.79 18.24 20.08
N VAL A 428 8.45 17.93 21.35
CA VAL A 428 7.94 18.95 22.28
C VAL A 428 8.95 20.06 22.48
N ARG A 429 10.23 19.72 22.75
CA ARG A 429 11.28 20.73 22.97
C ARG A 429 11.49 21.63 21.76
N HIS A 430 11.49 21.05 20.58
CA HIS A 430 11.72 21.80 19.34
C HIS A 430 10.52 22.67 18.97
N THR A 431 9.31 22.12 19.01
CA THR A 431 8.05 22.84 18.78
C THR A 431 7.91 24.05 19.73
N SER A 432 8.37 23.91 20.98
CA SER A 432 8.33 25.02 21.95
C SER A 432 9.25 26.20 21.61
N THR A 433 10.10 26.08 20.58
CA THR A 433 10.90 27.20 20.05
C THR A 433 10.22 27.92 18.89
N PHE A 434 9.11 27.38 18.36
CA PHE A 434 8.41 27.97 17.21
C PHE A 434 7.62 29.22 17.61
N LYS A 435 7.49 30.09 16.63
CA LYS A 435 6.57 31.22 16.74
C LYS A 435 5.15 30.75 16.33
N GLU A 436 4.16 31.11 17.13
CA GLU A 436 2.75 30.84 16.80
C GLU A 436 2.24 31.79 15.70
N PRO A 437 1.35 31.33 14.81
CA PRO A 437 0.85 29.96 14.73
C PRO A 437 1.85 29.01 14.06
N PHE A 438 1.78 27.72 14.39
CA PHE A 438 2.63 26.69 13.78
C PHE A 438 1.85 25.41 13.43
N LEU A 439 2.40 24.66 12.47
CA LEU A 439 2.05 23.27 12.19
C LEU A 439 3.22 22.38 12.60
N THR A 440 3.01 21.51 13.57
CA THR A 440 3.92 20.41 13.87
C THR A 440 3.28 19.10 13.40
N THR A 441 3.88 18.46 12.41
CA THR A 441 3.50 17.11 12.01
C THR A 441 4.54 16.12 12.50
N VAL A 442 4.14 15.06 13.17
CA VAL A 442 5.05 14.00 13.61
C VAL A 442 4.58 12.63 13.13
N PHE A 443 5.51 11.86 12.58
CA PHE A 443 5.30 10.48 12.18
C PHE A 443 6.17 9.55 13.04
N THR A 444 5.52 8.59 13.75
CA THR A 444 6.20 7.63 14.64
C THR A 444 6.83 6.48 13.85
N VAL A 445 7.65 5.65 14.50
CA VAL A 445 8.45 4.61 13.83
C VAL A 445 8.41 3.26 14.55
N THR A 446 8.25 3.23 15.88
CA THR A 446 8.54 2.03 16.68
C THR A 446 7.61 0.84 16.41
N SER A 447 6.38 1.06 15.96
CA SER A 447 5.45 -0.02 15.59
C SER A 447 5.68 -0.60 14.19
N HIS A 448 6.80 -0.28 13.55
CA HIS A 448 7.24 -0.89 12.31
C HIS A 448 7.99 -2.22 12.57
N ASP A 449 7.87 -3.20 11.66
CA ASP A 449 8.67 -4.43 11.71
C ASP A 449 10.19 -4.06 11.69
N PRO A 450 11.03 -4.65 12.53
CA PRO A 450 10.93 -5.89 13.32
C PRO A 450 10.35 -5.76 14.74
N PHE A 451 9.60 -4.72 15.02
CA PHE A 451 8.93 -4.50 16.31
C PHE A 451 9.90 -4.46 17.49
N PRO A 452 10.99 -3.69 17.42
CA PRO A 452 11.95 -3.58 18.50
C PRO A 452 11.38 -2.73 19.65
N LEU A 453 11.81 -3.03 20.87
CA LEU A 453 11.55 -2.17 22.02
C LEU A 453 12.89 -1.77 22.68
N PRO A 454 12.97 -0.57 23.29
CA PRO A 454 14.12 -0.21 24.09
C PRO A 454 14.35 -1.23 25.21
N GLU A 455 15.60 -1.62 25.46
CA GLU A 455 15.95 -2.66 26.46
C GLU A 455 15.38 -2.36 27.86
N GLN A 456 15.27 -1.07 28.21
CA GLN A 456 14.67 -0.64 29.49
C GLN A 456 13.18 -0.98 29.64
N TYR A 457 12.52 -1.33 28.53
CA TYR A 457 11.10 -1.71 28.50
C TYR A 457 10.87 -3.21 28.21
N LYS A 458 11.95 -3.99 28.18
CA LYS A 458 11.87 -5.43 27.99
C LYS A 458 11.02 -6.08 29.07
N GLY A 459 10.02 -6.85 28.64
CA GLY A 459 9.06 -7.54 29.54
C GLY A 459 8.01 -6.62 30.19
N ARG A 460 8.02 -5.29 29.91
CA ARG A 460 7.00 -4.37 30.43
C ARG A 460 5.73 -4.37 29.60
N PHE A 461 5.86 -4.45 28.29
CA PHE A 461 4.75 -4.47 27.35
C PHE A 461 4.56 -5.89 26.82
N HIS A 462 3.30 -6.30 26.63
CA HIS A 462 2.96 -7.68 26.30
C HIS A 462 3.00 -7.92 24.80
N GLU A 463 3.55 -9.04 24.36
CA GLU A 463 3.60 -9.37 22.93
C GLU A 463 2.23 -9.65 22.34
N GLY A 464 1.29 -10.23 23.12
CA GLY A 464 -0.05 -10.55 22.64
C GLY A 464 -0.03 -11.58 21.50
N LYS A 465 -1.01 -11.49 20.61
CA LYS A 465 -1.14 -12.38 19.43
C LYS A 465 -0.16 -12.03 18.29
N HIS A 466 0.39 -10.83 18.29
CA HIS A 466 1.32 -10.35 17.27
C HIS A 466 2.31 -9.36 17.89
N PRO A 467 3.61 -9.37 17.48
CA PRO A 467 4.64 -8.49 18.05
C PRO A 467 4.34 -7.00 17.94
N ILE A 468 3.53 -6.54 16.97
CA ILE A 468 3.13 -5.14 16.84
C ILE A 468 2.44 -4.63 18.12
N LEU A 469 1.68 -5.48 18.82
CA LEU A 469 0.87 -5.07 19.97
C LEU A 469 1.71 -4.48 21.11
N LYS A 470 2.89 -5.05 21.38
CA LYS A 470 3.82 -4.49 22.38
C LYS A 470 4.36 -3.12 21.96
N CYS A 471 4.57 -2.89 20.66
CA CYS A 471 5.05 -1.61 20.14
C CYS A 471 3.94 -0.56 20.15
N VAL A 472 2.70 -0.93 19.82
CA VAL A 472 1.54 -0.06 19.98
C VAL A 472 1.37 0.38 21.43
N GLU A 473 1.47 -0.54 22.40
CA GLU A 473 1.39 -0.23 23.84
C GLU A 473 2.54 0.69 24.30
N TYR A 474 3.74 0.49 23.76
CA TYR A 474 4.89 1.38 23.99
C TYR A 474 4.66 2.77 23.41
N THR A 475 4.20 2.87 22.15
CA THR A 475 3.92 4.15 21.48
C THR A 475 2.79 4.92 22.19
N ASP A 476 1.74 4.22 22.67
CA ASP A 476 0.70 4.83 23.49
C ASP A 476 1.27 5.43 24.79
N ASN A 477 2.17 4.73 25.46
CA ASN A 477 2.88 5.27 26.63
C ASN A 477 3.82 6.43 26.27
N ALA A 478 4.45 6.41 25.09
CA ALA A 478 5.28 7.50 24.61
C ALA A 478 4.44 8.76 24.31
N LEU A 479 3.26 8.58 23.71
CA LEU A 479 2.26 9.64 23.48
C LEU A 479 1.77 10.23 24.83
N ARG A 480 1.47 9.38 25.81
CA ARG A 480 1.13 9.89 27.16
C ARG A 480 2.20 10.84 27.69
N LYS A 481 3.47 10.45 27.60
CA LYS A 481 4.58 11.31 28.06
C LYS A 481 4.75 12.57 27.20
N PHE A 482 4.47 12.49 25.88
CA PHE A 482 4.42 13.66 25.01
C PHE A 482 3.40 14.67 25.50
N PHE A 483 2.17 14.22 25.76
CA PHE A 483 1.10 15.10 26.25
C PHE A 483 1.36 15.62 27.67
N ASP A 484 1.99 14.81 28.54
CA ASP A 484 2.39 15.27 29.90
C ASP A 484 3.40 16.43 29.84
N GLU A 485 4.30 16.46 28.85
CA GLU A 485 5.24 17.58 28.64
C GLU A 485 4.63 18.73 27.84
N ALA A 486 3.82 18.44 26.83
CA ALA A 486 3.13 19.43 26.02
C ALA A 486 2.20 20.30 26.85
N LYS A 487 1.46 19.72 27.81
CA LYS A 487 0.58 20.43 28.75
C LYS A 487 1.29 21.51 29.59
N LYS A 488 2.62 21.44 29.72
CA LYS A 488 3.41 22.45 30.44
C LYS A 488 3.79 23.64 29.56
N GLN A 489 3.53 23.56 28.26
CA GLN A 489 3.94 24.57 27.29
C GLN A 489 2.85 25.62 27.09
N PRO A 490 3.22 26.90 26.89
CA PRO A 490 2.25 27.99 26.73
C PRO A 490 1.38 27.83 25.49
N TRP A 491 1.83 27.13 24.45
CA TRP A 491 1.10 26.93 23.21
C TRP A 491 0.01 25.86 23.30
N PHE A 492 0.01 25.02 24.36
CA PHE A 492 -0.86 23.83 24.46
C PHE A 492 -2.35 24.16 24.35
N GLU A 493 -2.82 25.12 25.14
CA GLU A 493 -4.24 25.52 25.20
C GLU A 493 -4.76 26.13 23.89
N ASN A 494 -3.85 26.65 23.03
CA ASN A 494 -4.19 27.21 21.72
C ASN A 494 -3.87 26.24 20.57
N THR A 495 -3.99 24.94 20.80
CA THR A 495 -3.58 23.92 19.82
C THR A 495 -4.70 22.94 19.52
N LEU A 496 -4.92 22.70 18.22
CA LEU A 496 -5.75 21.60 17.72
C LEU A 496 -4.84 20.38 17.50
N PHE A 497 -5.15 19.27 18.18
CA PHE A 497 -4.44 18.01 18.01
C PHE A 497 -5.28 17.07 17.14
N ILE A 498 -4.64 16.56 16.07
CA ILE A 498 -5.23 15.54 15.20
C ILE A 498 -4.35 14.30 15.30
N ILE A 499 -4.92 13.17 15.73
CA ILE A 499 -4.19 11.91 15.88
C ILE A 499 -4.79 10.91 14.91
N THR A 500 -3.95 10.37 14.03
CA THR A 500 -4.34 9.37 13.04
C THR A 500 -3.22 8.35 12.83
N ALA A 501 -3.40 7.45 11.87
CA ALA A 501 -2.36 6.53 11.42
C ALA A 501 -2.09 6.70 9.93
N ASP A 502 -0.92 6.28 9.49
CA ASP A 502 -0.57 6.20 8.06
C ASP A 502 -1.34 5.07 7.34
N HIS A 503 -1.45 3.93 7.97
CA HIS A 503 -2.30 2.79 7.59
C HIS A 503 -2.60 1.91 8.80
N SER A 504 -3.48 0.91 8.65
CA SER A 504 -3.66 -0.10 9.70
C SER A 504 -2.56 -1.14 9.63
N GLY A 505 -2.14 -1.63 10.77
CA GLY A 505 -1.25 -2.78 10.90
C GLY A 505 -1.93 -4.10 10.49
N PRO A 506 -1.26 -5.26 10.75
CA PRO A 506 -1.81 -6.58 10.48
C PRO A 506 -3.15 -6.82 11.18
N GLY A 507 -4.19 -7.23 10.45
CA GLY A 507 -5.46 -7.65 11.04
C GLY A 507 -5.28 -8.98 11.78
N LEU A 508 -5.73 -9.04 13.04
CA LEU A 508 -5.60 -10.20 13.93
C LEU A 508 -6.91 -10.98 14.05
N SER A 509 -8.02 -10.37 13.70
CA SER A 509 -9.35 -10.97 13.69
C SER A 509 -10.03 -10.83 12.32
N PRO A 510 -11.00 -11.72 12.00
CA PRO A 510 -11.65 -11.76 10.69
C PRO A 510 -12.24 -10.44 10.21
N GLU A 511 -12.80 -9.66 11.13
CA GLU A 511 -13.40 -8.37 10.83
C GLU A 511 -12.40 -7.36 10.26
N TYR A 512 -11.13 -7.44 10.68
CA TYR A 512 -10.07 -6.53 10.23
C TYR A 512 -9.22 -7.08 9.07
N LEU A 513 -9.74 -8.12 8.37
CA LEU A 513 -9.10 -8.72 7.20
C LEU A 513 -9.91 -8.55 5.91
N ASP A 514 -11.10 -7.96 5.97
CA ASP A 514 -11.96 -7.73 4.81
C ASP A 514 -11.65 -6.40 4.10
N TYR A 515 -12.49 -6.03 3.12
CA TYR A 515 -12.32 -4.81 2.32
C TYR A 515 -12.42 -3.52 3.13
N ASP A 516 -13.20 -3.50 4.21
CA ASP A 516 -13.38 -2.35 5.09
C ASP A 516 -12.44 -2.42 6.29
N GLY A 517 -12.51 -3.51 7.04
CA GLY A 517 -11.82 -3.65 8.32
C GLY A 517 -10.31 -3.48 8.23
N SER A 518 -9.72 -3.99 7.14
CA SER A 518 -8.27 -3.90 6.91
C SER A 518 -7.78 -2.46 6.64
N TYR A 519 -8.66 -1.48 6.50
CA TYR A 519 -8.33 -0.07 6.31
C TYR A 519 -8.79 0.81 7.48
N ARG A 520 -9.32 0.24 8.56
CA ARG A 520 -9.81 0.98 9.74
C ARG A 520 -8.64 1.50 10.56
N ILE A 521 -8.50 2.82 10.62
CA ILE A 521 -7.52 3.58 11.40
C ILE A 521 -8.22 4.57 12.33
N PRO A 522 -7.60 5.02 13.43
CA PRO A 522 -8.16 6.10 14.22
C PRO A 522 -8.08 7.43 13.48
N ILE A 523 -9.07 8.29 13.66
CA ILE A 523 -8.97 9.73 13.48
C ILE A 523 -9.60 10.37 14.72
N ILE A 524 -8.77 10.99 15.56
CA ILE A 524 -9.13 11.56 16.84
C ILE A 524 -8.80 13.06 16.78
N VAL A 525 -9.79 13.90 17.03
CA VAL A 525 -9.60 15.34 17.10
C VAL A 525 -9.77 15.79 18.55
N TYR A 526 -8.68 16.30 19.13
CA TYR A 526 -8.62 16.76 20.52
C TYR A 526 -8.35 18.26 20.58
N ASN A 527 -9.19 18.98 21.30
CA ASN A 527 -8.98 20.38 21.64
C ASN A 527 -8.89 20.49 23.16
N PRO A 528 -7.81 21.06 23.72
CA PRO A 528 -7.65 21.26 25.17
C PRO A 528 -8.69 22.19 25.80
N ASP A 529 -9.28 23.13 25.03
CA ASP A 529 -10.33 24.03 25.54
C ASP A 529 -11.55 23.21 26.01
N PRO A 530 -11.94 23.32 27.28
CA PRO A 530 -13.07 22.57 27.84
C PRO A 530 -14.39 22.77 27.11
N LYS A 531 -14.56 23.86 26.37
CA LYS A 531 -15.77 24.11 25.56
C LYS A 531 -15.90 23.11 24.40
N TYR A 532 -14.79 22.56 23.93
CA TYR A 532 -14.72 21.65 22.79
C TYR A 532 -14.37 20.21 23.22
N SER A 533 -14.03 19.97 24.50
CA SER A 533 -13.62 18.66 25.00
C SER A 533 -14.81 17.76 25.39
N ILE A 534 -15.90 17.83 24.64
CA ILE A 534 -17.05 16.93 24.82
C ILE A 534 -16.77 15.69 24.00
N GLY A 535 -16.52 14.57 24.67
CA GLY A 535 -16.34 13.28 24.00
C GLY A 535 -17.53 12.95 23.10
N HIS A 536 -17.29 12.87 21.80
CA HIS A 536 -18.32 12.57 20.81
C HIS A 536 -17.81 11.51 19.84
N GLU A 537 -18.61 10.48 19.60
CA GLU A 537 -18.32 9.44 18.62
C GLU A 537 -19.15 9.71 17.36
N ASN A 538 -18.46 10.01 16.25
CA ASN A 538 -19.07 10.18 14.96
C ASN A 538 -19.01 8.86 14.19
N MET A 539 -20.16 8.29 13.87
CA MET A 539 -20.28 6.99 13.21
C MET A 539 -20.07 7.04 11.70
N LEU A 540 -19.93 8.22 11.11
CA LEU A 540 -19.68 8.35 9.68
C LEU A 540 -18.22 8.00 9.35
N ILE A 541 -18.02 7.36 8.22
CA ILE A 541 -16.68 7.11 7.66
C ILE A 541 -16.04 8.45 7.32
N ILE A 542 -14.80 8.62 7.76
CA ILE A 542 -13.91 9.70 7.38
C ILE A 542 -12.61 9.10 6.86
N GLN A 543 -12.07 9.63 5.80
CA GLN A 543 -10.83 9.13 5.20
C GLN A 543 -9.67 10.12 5.40
N GLN A 544 -8.44 9.66 5.20
CA GLN A 544 -7.25 10.50 5.35
C GLN A 544 -7.28 11.75 4.48
N THR A 545 -7.85 11.65 3.28
CA THR A 545 -7.99 12.80 2.36
C THR A 545 -8.93 13.89 2.85
N ASP A 546 -9.73 13.61 3.88
CA ASP A 546 -10.64 14.61 4.50
C ASP A 546 -9.88 15.57 5.44
N ILE A 547 -8.65 15.24 5.85
CA ILE A 547 -7.92 16.01 6.88
C ILE A 547 -7.56 17.41 6.37
N LEU A 548 -7.03 17.54 5.15
CA LEU A 548 -6.68 18.84 4.57
C LEU A 548 -7.89 19.77 4.44
N PRO A 549 -9.00 19.39 3.76
CA PRO A 549 -10.18 20.26 3.67
C PRO A 549 -10.82 20.54 5.03
N SER A 550 -10.74 19.61 5.98
CA SER A 550 -11.22 19.81 7.34
C SER A 550 -10.44 20.89 8.09
N ILE A 551 -9.10 20.89 7.98
CA ILE A 551 -8.27 21.93 8.58
C ILE A 551 -8.61 23.32 8.00
N ILE A 552 -8.77 23.42 6.68
CA ILE A 552 -9.15 24.67 6.01
C ILE A 552 -10.47 25.20 6.58
N SER A 553 -11.47 24.32 6.70
CA SER A 553 -12.77 24.70 7.23
C SER A 553 -12.75 25.03 8.73
N GLU A 554 -12.04 24.25 9.54
CA GLU A 554 -11.95 24.45 10.99
C GLU A 554 -11.23 25.75 11.39
N GLU A 555 -10.25 26.18 10.58
CA GLU A 555 -9.56 27.44 10.77
C GLU A 555 -10.24 28.61 10.02
N ASN A 556 -11.35 28.35 9.33
CA ASN A 556 -12.12 29.33 8.55
C ASN A 556 -11.27 30.06 7.50
N PHE A 557 -10.47 29.30 6.76
CA PHE A 557 -9.66 29.84 5.66
C PHE A 557 -10.44 29.79 4.34
N ASP A 558 -10.12 30.74 3.44
CA ASP A 558 -10.77 30.88 2.12
C ASP A 558 -10.01 30.13 1.02
N ASP A 559 -9.16 29.19 1.39
CA ASP A 559 -8.28 28.51 0.44
C ASP A 559 -9.04 27.45 -0.38
N HIS A 560 -8.88 27.54 -1.69
CA HIS A 560 -9.33 26.52 -2.64
C HIS A 560 -8.20 25.52 -2.88
N VAL A 561 -8.49 24.23 -2.82
CA VAL A 561 -7.53 23.16 -3.05
C VAL A 561 -8.14 22.02 -3.85
N ILE A 562 -7.31 21.21 -4.50
CA ILE A 562 -7.74 19.92 -5.04
C ILE A 562 -7.61 18.89 -3.92
N ALA A 563 -8.72 18.31 -3.50
CA ALA A 563 -8.79 17.26 -2.49
C ALA A 563 -9.83 16.21 -2.86
N PHE A 564 -9.51 14.95 -2.65
CA PHE A 564 -10.41 13.82 -2.85
C PHE A 564 -11.14 13.45 -1.55
N GLY A 565 -11.22 14.38 -0.63
CA GLY A 565 -11.87 14.30 0.65
C GLY A 565 -13.02 15.27 0.77
N ASP A 566 -13.69 15.21 1.93
CA ASP A 566 -14.80 16.07 2.31
C ASP A 566 -14.38 17.07 3.38
N LYS A 567 -15.19 18.12 3.59
CA LYS A 567 -14.86 19.23 4.49
C LYS A 567 -15.33 19.03 5.93
N SER A 568 -14.68 19.77 6.83
CA SER A 568 -15.15 20.08 8.21
C SER A 568 -15.34 18.89 9.12
N PHE A 569 -14.53 17.82 8.97
CA PHE A 569 -14.78 16.62 9.75
C PHE A 569 -16.27 16.23 9.79
N ARG A 570 -17.01 16.62 8.72
CA ARG A 570 -18.43 16.30 8.46
C ARG A 570 -18.49 15.48 7.18
N PRO A 571 -18.07 14.21 7.24
CA PRO A 571 -17.85 13.39 6.06
C PRO A 571 -19.17 13.02 5.39
N ARG A 572 -19.11 12.79 4.07
CA ARG A 572 -20.21 12.13 3.35
C ARG A 572 -20.35 10.65 3.71
N GLY A 573 -19.41 10.12 4.48
CA GLY A 573 -19.39 8.73 4.91
C GLY A 573 -18.92 7.77 3.84
N TRP A 574 -17.83 8.07 3.17
CA TRP A 574 -17.19 7.19 2.19
C TRP A 574 -15.66 7.26 2.25
N GLN A 575 -15.02 6.25 1.70
CA GLN A 575 -13.57 6.14 1.51
C GLN A 575 -13.27 5.49 0.17
N VAL A 576 -12.19 5.89 -0.49
CA VAL A 576 -11.67 5.23 -1.70
C VAL A 576 -10.23 4.76 -1.50
N TYR A 577 -9.93 3.58 -2.04
CA TYR A 577 -8.55 3.08 -2.11
C TYR A 577 -8.33 2.22 -3.37
N PHE A 578 -7.07 2.04 -3.71
CA PHE A 578 -6.65 1.13 -4.76
C PHE A 578 -6.01 -0.12 -4.14
N GLY A 579 -6.51 -1.29 -4.49
CA GLY A 579 -6.00 -2.59 -4.07
C GLY A 579 -5.03 -3.19 -5.09
N ASN A 580 -5.00 -4.50 -5.19
CA ASN A 580 -4.24 -5.22 -6.22
C ASN A 580 -5.04 -5.20 -7.53
N ASP A 581 -4.84 -4.15 -8.33
CA ASP A 581 -5.48 -3.91 -9.63
C ASP A 581 -7.02 -3.74 -9.58
N PHE A 582 -7.55 -3.26 -8.46
CA PHE A 582 -8.95 -2.89 -8.34
C PHE A 582 -9.13 -1.58 -7.56
N PHE A 583 -10.17 -0.83 -7.88
CA PHE A 583 -10.62 0.30 -7.07
C PHE A 583 -11.71 -0.17 -6.13
N CYS A 584 -11.63 0.24 -4.89
CA CYS A 584 -12.63 -0.06 -3.88
C CYS A 584 -13.12 1.22 -3.22
N MET A 585 -14.42 1.31 -3.02
CA MET A 585 -15.06 2.32 -2.19
C MET A 585 -15.82 1.62 -1.07
N VAL A 586 -15.64 2.12 0.14
CA VAL A 586 -16.43 1.78 1.31
C VAL A 586 -17.27 3.00 1.66
N SER A 587 -18.58 2.83 1.82
CA SER A 587 -19.49 3.92 2.18
C SER A 587 -20.46 3.50 3.28
N ASN A 588 -20.95 4.46 4.05
CA ASN A 588 -22.03 4.17 4.98
C ASN A 588 -23.27 3.70 4.23
N SER A 589 -23.92 2.67 4.76
CA SER A 589 -25.20 2.21 4.20
C SER A 589 -26.30 3.23 4.49
N PRO A 590 -27.10 3.60 3.47
CA PRO A 590 -28.23 4.52 3.69
C PRO A 590 -29.39 3.89 4.47
N PHE A 591 -29.36 2.55 4.64
CA PHE A 591 -30.48 1.80 5.23
C PHE A 591 -30.22 1.31 6.65
N GLU A 592 -28.95 1.12 7.03
CA GLU A 592 -28.59 0.56 8.33
C GLU A 592 -27.40 1.30 8.95
N LEU A 593 -27.61 1.89 10.12
CA LEU A 593 -26.53 2.46 10.94
C LEU A 593 -25.49 1.37 11.21
N ASN A 594 -24.22 1.71 11.10
CA ASN A 594 -23.07 0.81 11.33
C ASN A 594 -22.86 -0.30 10.28
N LYS A 595 -23.61 -0.29 9.17
CA LYS A 595 -23.27 -1.11 8.01
C LYS A 595 -22.62 -0.28 6.92
N HIS A 596 -21.70 -0.91 6.23
CA HIS A 596 -20.94 -0.30 5.15
C HIS A 596 -21.22 -1.04 3.85
N ASP A 597 -21.43 -0.28 2.78
CA ASP A 597 -21.57 -0.81 1.43
C ASP A 597 -20.19 -0.86 0.77
N ILE A 598 -19.88 -1.97 0.13
CA ILE A 598 -18.64 -2.17 -0.60
C ILE A 598 -18.91 -2.05 -2.10
N THR A 599 -18.16 -1.19 -2.76
CA THR A 599 -18.22 -1.00 -4.21
C THR A 599 -16.86 -1.26 -4.82
N ILE A 600 -16.78 -2.09 -5.86
CA ILE A 600 -15.52 -2.50 -6.49
C ILE A 600 -15.60 -2.35 -7.99
N LEU A 601 -14.53 -1.78 -8.58
CA LEU A 601 -14.26 -1.79 -10.02
C LEU A 601 -12.98 -2.58 -10.28
N CYS A 602 -13.07 -3.69 -11.01
CA CYS A 602 -11.93 -4.53 -11.36
C CYS A 602 -12.06 -5.07 -12.79
N GLY A 603 -11.32 -4.49 -13.72
CA GLY A 603 -11.46 -4.82 -15.13
C GLY A 603 -12.87 -4.54 -15.63
N LYS A 604 -13.60 -5.61 -16.02
CA LYS A 604 -15.01 -5.55 -16.42
C LYS A 604 -15.98 -5.86 -15.28
N GLN A 605 -15.48 -6.24 -14.13
CA GLN A 605 -16.29 -6.62 -12.99
C GLN A 605 -16.66 -5.39 -12.17
N GLU A 606 -17.94 -5.22 -11.91
CA GLU A 606 -18.50 -4.13 -11.11
C GLU A 606 -19.37 -4.73 -10.01
N ILE A 607 -19.05 -4.40 -8.76
CA ILE A 607 -19.78 -4.87 -7.57
C ILE A 607 -20.24 -3.62 -6.81
N GLY A 608 -21.50 -3.61 -6.38
CA GLY A 608 -22.09 -2.51 -5.63
C GLY A 608 -23.44 -2.07 -6.22
N THR A 609 -24.01 -1.03 -5.64
CA THR A 609 -25.23 -0.40 -6.18
C THR A 609 -24.90 0.41 -7.45
N PRO A 610 -25.84 0.56 -8.39
CA PRO A 610 -25.58 1.37 -9.60
C PRO A 610 -25.12 2.80 -9.30
N GLU A 611 -25.65 3.42 -8.25
CA GLU A 611 -25.27 4.77 -7.82
C GLU A 611 -23.84 4.83 -7.31
N ASN A 612 -23.47 3.92 -6.42
CA ASN A 612 -22.10 3.84 -5.88
C ASN A 612 -21.08 3.51 -6.98
N ILE A 613 -21.44 2.64 -7.93
CA ILE A 613 -20.59 2.33 -9.09
C ILE A 613 -20.38 3.57 -9.95
N ARG A 614 -21.43 4.35 -10.26
CA ARG A 614 -21.30 5.59 -11.02
C ARG A 614 -20.43 6.61 -10.28
N PHE A 615 -20.64 6.78 -8.98
CA PHE A 615 -19.85 7.68 -8.15
C PHE A 615 -18.36 7.27 -8.11
N LEU A 616 -18.04 6.00 -7.86
CA LEU A 616 -16.67 5.51 -7.85
C LEU A 616 -15.99 5.70 -9.23
N LYS A 617 -16.71 5.47 -10.33
CA LYS A 617 -16.23 5.75 -11.70
C LYS A 617 -15.89 7.22 -11.88
N ALA A 618 -16.71 8.14 -11.39
CA ALA A 618 -16.44 9.57 -11.45
C ALA A 618 -15.17 9.92 -10.64
N VAL A 619 -15.04 9.43 -9.41
CA VAL A 619 -13.84 9.64 -8.57
C VAL A 619 -12.57 9.16 -9.27
N VAL A 620 -12.58 7.94 -9.84
CA VAL A 620 -11.44 7.37 -10.56
C VAL A 620 -11.12 8.21 -11.81
N GLN A 621 -12.12 8.57 -12.62
CA GLN A 621 -11.93 9.38 -13.82
C GLN A 621 -11.32 10.74 -13.50
N GLN A 622 -11.83 11.43 -12.48
CA GLN A 622 -11.30 12.72 -12.00
C GLN A 622 -9.85 12.61 -11.52
N TYR A 623 -9.52 11.53 -10.79
CA TYR A 623 -8.17 11.30 -10.32
C TYR A 623 -7.18 11.19 -11.48
N PHE A 624 -7.42 10.26 -12.42
CA PHE A 624 -6.51 10.02 -13.53
C PHE A 624 -6.39 11.23 -14.46
N LYS A 625 -7.51 11.91 -14.75
CA LYS A 625 -7.51 13.13 -15.55
C LYS A 625 -6.62 14.20 -14.93
N ARG A 626 -6.77 14.47 -13.64
CA ARG A 626 -6.03 15.54 -12.96
C ARG A 626 -4.55 15.21 -12.81
N VAL A 627 -4.20 13.96 -12.47
CA VAL A 627 -2.81 13.51 -12.40
C VAL A 627 -2.14 13.60 -13.76
N MET A 628 -2.76 13.06 -14.82
CA MET A 628 -2.16 13.05 -16.16
C MET A 628 -1.99 14.44 -16.78
N ASN A 629 -2.78 15.41 -16.37
CA ASN A 629 -2.78 16.78 -16.92
C ASN A 629 -2.13 17.83 -16.00
N ASN A 630 -1.46 17.40 -14.91
CA ASN A 630 -0.87 18.30 -13.90
C ASN A 630 -1.89 19.33 -13.36
N GLN A 631 -3.06 18.83 -12.91
CA GLN A 631 -4.18 19.62 -12.41
C GLN A 631 -4.49 19.31 -10.94
N LEU A 632 -3.45 19.14 -10.12
CA LEU A 632 -3.55 18.85 -8.68
C LEU A 632 -3.41 20.11 -7.81
N ILE A 633 -3.40 21.28 -8.43
CA ILE A 633 -3.53 22.59 -7.76
C ILE A 633 -4.64 23.39 -8.43
N VAL A 634 -5.33 24.22 -7.66
CA VAL A 634 -6.23 25.25 -8.19
C VAL A 634 -5.37 26.36 -8.78
N LYS A 635 -5.68 26.77 -10.02
CA LYS A 635 -4.94 27.83 -10.76
C LYS A 635 -5.49 29.21 -10.41
#